data_dcbeef0d175acb414d417567387603e1
#
_entry.id   dcbeef0d175acb414d417567387603e1
#
_cell.length_a   1.000
_cell.length_b   1.000
_cell.length_c   1.000
_cell.angle_alpha   90.00
_cell.angle_beta   90.00
_cell.angle_gamma   90.00
#
_symmetry.space_group_name_H-M   'P 1'
#
loop_
_entity.id
_entity.type
_entity.pdbx_description
1 polymer ?
#
loop_
_entity_poly.entity_id
_entity_poly.type
_entity_poly.pdbx_seq_one_letter_code
_entity_poly.pdbx_strand_id
1 'polypeptide(L)'
;MLHLARRIVQTAALLATNSYFAAIPAGSFYQGMGKGVCVPVLNCYACPLAWGSCPIGALQHFVIVRMWPFYLLGILGIIGVVAGRFPCGWFCPFGWFQEVVYKLRLPKFSAPDWVRHLKFVVLGAVVIGVAWWTFEP
;
A
#
# COMPACT_ATOMS: atom_id res chain seq x y z
N MET A 1 24.58 -9.93 -0.68
CA MET A 1 24.52 -8.70 0.12
C MET A 1 23.29 -7.85 -0.20
N LEU A 2 23.00 -7.59 -1.47
CA LEU A 2 21.87 -6.71 -1.88
C LEU A 2 20.49 -7.16 -1.37
N HIS A 3 20.22 -8.47 -1.36
CA HIS A 3 18.95 -9.00 -0.84
C HIS A 3 18.76 -8.78 0.66
N LEU A 4 19.83 -8.87 1.43
CA LEU A 4 19.79 -8.61 2.87
C LEU A 4 19.55 -7.14 3.15
N ALA A 5 20.28 -6.25 2.47
CA ALA A 5 20.08 -4.81 2.59
C ALA A 5 18.64 -4.39 2.26
N ARG A 6 18.07 -4.93 1.17
CA ARG A 6 16.67 -4.68 0.80
C ARG A 6 15.69 -5.11 1.90
N ARG A 7 15.87 -6.30 2.49
CA ARG A 7 15.01 -6.79 3.58
C ARG A 7 15.11 -5.92 4.82
N ILE A 8 16.32 -5.48 5.18
CA ILE A 8 16.52 -4.57 6.30
C ILE A 8 15.78 -3.26 6.06
N VAL A 9 15.90 -2.67 4.87
CA VAL A 9 15.20 -1.43 4.52
C VAL A 9 13.69 -1.61 4.55
N GLN A 10 13.16 -2.69 4.00
CA GLN A 10 11.72 -2.99 4.00
C GLN A 10 11.17 -3.18 5.42
N THR A 11 11.90 -3.91 6.27
CA THR A 11 11.52 -4.11 7.67
C THR A 11 11.61 -2.80 8.47
N ALA A 12 12.66 -2.02 8.27
CA ALA A 12 12.83 -0.73 8.90
C ALA A 12 11.72 0.25 8.48
N ALA A 13 11.38 0.31 7.20
CA ALA A 13 10.29 1.12 6.69
C ALA A 13 8.93 0.70 7.28
N LEU A 14 8.67 -0.60 7.39
CA LEU A 14 7.45 -1.12 8.03
C LEU A 14 7.35 -0.68 9.50
N LEU A 15 8.43 -0.86 10.26
CA LEU A 15 8.46 -0.49 11.68
C LEU A 15 8.35 1.03 11.86
N ALA A 16 9.07 1.81 11.07
CA ALA A 16 9.03 3.27 11.15
C ALA A 16 7.65 3.84 10.85
N THR A 17 6.96 3.32 9.83
CA THR A 17 5.63 3.83 9.45
C THR A 17 4.50 3.32 10.33
N ASN A 18 4.71 2.24 11.10
CA ASN A 18 3.77 1.68 12.05
C ASN A 18 4.24 1.86 13.51
N SER A 19 4.96 2.94 13.79
CA SER A 19 5.55 3.20 15.11
C SER A 19 4.61 3.85 16.13
N TYR A 20 3.36 4.14 15.78
CA TYR A 20 2.41 4.78 16.68
C TYR A 20 1.80 3.77 17.68
N PHE A 21 2.63 3.26 18.57
CA PHE A 21 2.21 2.29 19.60
C PHE A 21 1.28 2.88 20.67
N ALA A 22 1.20 4.19 20.80
CA ALA A 22 0.27 4.87 21.70
C ALA A 22 -1.21 4.61 21.37
N ALA A 23 -1.53 4.18 20.15
CA ALA A 23 -2.88 3.79 19.78
C ALA A 23 -3.40 2.56 20.55
N ILE A 24 -2.52 1.64 20.95
CA ILE A 24 -2.90 0.38 21.59
C ILE A 24 -3.56 0.63 22.96
N PRO A 25 -2.94 1.38 23.89
CA PRO A 25 -3.55 1.65 25.19
C PRO A 25 -4.66 2.71 25.12
N ALA A 26 -4.60 3.64 24.16
CA ALA A 26 -5.56 4.74 24.05
C ALA A 26 -6.85 4.34 23.29
N GLY A 27 -6.89 3.19 22.61
CA GLY A 27 -8.02 2.77 21.78
C GLY A 27 -8.40 3.76 20.67
N SER A 28 -7.48 4.68 20.33
CA SER A 28 -7.71 5.77 19.40
C SER A 28 -6.88 5.60 18.14
N PHE A 29 -7.45 6.00 17.00
CA PHE A 29 -6.74 6.01 15.72
C PHE A 29 -5.90 7.28 15.61
N TYR A 30 -4.70 7.15 15.06
CA TYR A 30 -3.92 8.32 14.69
C TYR A 30 -4.65 9.11 13.59
N GLN A 31 -5.01 10.35 13.86
CA GLN A 31 -5.70 11.26 12.92
C GLN A 31 -4.87 12.50 12.60
N GLY A 32 -3.57 12.44 12.81
CA GLY A 32 -2.68 13.56 12.53
C GLY A 32 -2.46 13.80 11.04
N MET A 33 -1.84 14.96 10.74
CA MET A 33 -1.51 15.37 9.35
C MET A 33 -0.63 14.36 8.60
N GLY A 34 0.07 13.47 9.31
CA GLY A 34 0.88 12.40 8.72
C GLY A 34 0.09 11.44 7.84
N LYS A 35 -1.20 11.22 8.10
CA LYS A 35 -2.04 10.37 7.23
C LYS A 35 -2.27 10.94 5.83
N GLY A 36 -2.12 12.25 5.65
CA GLY A 36 -2.12 12.87 4.34
C GLY A 36 -0.86 12.62 3.52
N VAL A 37 0.21 12.14 4.16
CA VAL A 37 1.47 11.83 3.48
C VAL A 37 1.40 10.43 2.89
N CYS A 38 1.57 10.35 1.57
CA CYS A 38 1.62 9.08 0.86
C CYS A 38 3.01 8.44 1.03
N VAL A 39 3.04 7.30 1.71
CA VAL A 39 4.28 6.55 1.97
C VAL A 39 4.29 5.23 1.18
N PRO A 40 5.44 4.81 0.63
CA PRO A 40 5.53 3.61 -0.21
C PRO A 40 5.58 2.31 0.62
N VAL A 41 4.74 2.22 1.63
CA VAL A 41 4.58 1.04 2.49
C VAL A 41 3.14 0.58 2.50
N LEU A 42 2.93 -0.72 2.71
CA LEU A 42 1.58 -1.30 2.72
C LEU A 42 0.87 -0.96 4.04
N ASN A 43 0.25 0.20 4.10
CA ASN A 43 -0.53 0.65 5.24
C ASN A 43 -1.95 1.05 4.81
N CYS A 44 -2.95 0.53 5.50
CA CYS A 44 -4.32 0.98 5.32
C CYS A 44 -4.51 2.38 5.93
N TYR A 45 -5.33 3.21 5.29
CA TYR A 45 -5.66 4.54 5.81
C TYR A 45 -6.27 4.48 7.22
N ALA A 46 -7.10 3.46 7.48
CA ALA A 46 -7.74 3.24 8.77
C ALA A 46 -6.87 2.49 9.80
N CYS A 47 -5.59 2.17 9.49
CA CYS A 47 -4.73 1.48 10.43
C CYS A 47 -4.42 2.37 11.66
N PRO A 48 -4.68 1.91 12.89
CA PRO A 48 -4.45 2.71 14.09
C PRO A 48 -2.98 2.99 14.36
N LEU A 49 -2.10 2.03 14.03
CA LEU A 49 -0.66 2.10 14.28
C LEU A 49 0.09 2.92 13.23
N ALA A 50 -0.50 3.13 12.05
CA ALA A 50 0.15 3.79 10.93
C ALA A 50 -0.04 5.30 10.98
N TRP A 51 1.06 6.05 10.89
CA TRP A 51 1.02 7.50 10.76
C TRP A 51 0.99 7.99 9.31
N GLY A 52 1.25 7.12 8.32
CA GLY A 52 1.13 7.41 6.90
C GLY A 52 0.29 6.36 6.18
N SER A 53 -0.24 6.68 5.01
CA SER A 53 -1.04 5.76 4.20
C SER A 53 -0.36 5.38 2.90
N CYS A 54 -0.57 4.14 2.43
CA CYS A 54 -0.10 3.76 1.10
C CYS A 54 -0.98 4.37 0.00
N PRO A 55 -0.48 4.46 -1.24
CA PRO A 55 -1.25 5.02 -2.35
C PRO A 55 -2.61 4.37 -2.57
N ILE A 56 -2.71 3.04 -2.38
CA ILE A 56 -3.96 2.29 -2.53
C ILE A 56 -4.94 2.61 -1.39
N GLY A 57 -4.44 2.69 -0.15
CA GLY A 57 -5.25 3.08 1.00
C GLY A 57 -5.75 4.52 0.89
N ALA A 58 -4.90 5.43 0.41
CA ALA A 58 -5.30 6.80 0.14
C ALA A 58 -6.36 6.88 -0.98
N LEU A 59 -6.21 6.09 -2.06
CA LEU A 59 -7.18 6.02 -3.14
C LEU A 59 -8.56 5.57 -2.62
N GLN A 60 -8.61 4.51 -1.81
CA GLN A 60 -9.84 4.05 -1.20
C GLN A 60 -10.52 5.14 -0.36
N HIS A 61 -9.74 5.87 0.44
CA HIS A 61 -10.27 6.98 1.23
C HIS A 61 -10.87 8.08 0.35
N PHE A 62 -10.20 8.49 -0.74
CA PHE A 62 -10.75 9.49 -1.65
C PHE A 62 -12.03 9.00 -2.37
N VAL A 63 -12.11 7.72 -2.72
CA VAL A 63 -13.33 7.12 -3.30
C VAL A 63 -14.49 7.18 -2.30
N ILE A 64 -14.23 6.85 -1.02
CA ILE A 64 -15.24 6.90 0.04
C ILE A 64 -15.75 8.33 0.27
N VAL A 65 -14.84 9.30 0.34
CA VAL A 65 -15.19 10.73 0.53
C VAL A 65 -15.77 11.36 -0.74
N ARG A 66 -15.78 10.63 -1.87
CA ARG A 66 -16.24 11.12 -3.19
C ARG A 66 -15.50 12.38 -3.68
N MET A 67 -14.24 12.51 -3.31
CA MET A 67 -13.38 13.60 -3.76
C MET A 67 -12.42 13.11 -4.85
N TRP A 68 -12.15 13.97 -5.84
CA TRP A 68 -11.16 13.65 -6.88
C TRP A 68 -9.75 13.58 -6.31
N PRO A 69 -9.01 12.48 -6.52
CA PRO A 69 -7.70 12.25 -5.91
C PRO A 69 -6.56 12.95 -6.69
N PHE A 70 -6.71 14.23 -7.06
CA PHE A 70 -5.69 14.96 -7.83
C PHE A 70 -4.33 14.98 -7.15
N TYR A 71 -4.32 15.16 -5.83
CA TYR A 71 -3.10 15.14 -5.02
C TYR A 71 -2.37 13.79 -5.12
N LEU A 72 -3.12 12.70 -4.97
CA LEU A 72 -2.59 11.35 -5.06
C LEU A 72 -2.04 11.05 -6.47
N LEU A 73 -2.81 11.40 -7.51
CA LEU A 73 -2.40 11.22 -8.91
C LEU A 73 -1.16 12.05 -9.23
N GLY A 74 -1.06 13.28 -8.73
CA GLY A 74 0.11 14.13 -8.89
C GLY A 74 1.37 13.52 -8.26
N ILE A 75 1.28 13.10 -7.01
CA ILE A 75 2.41 12.46 -6.30
C ILE A 75 2.81 11.15 -6.98
N LEU A 76 1.85 10.27 -7.30
CA LEU A 76 2.15 9.01 -7.99
C LEU A 76 2.73 9.24 -9.38
N GLY A 77 2.24 10.26 -10.11
CA GLY A 77 2.77 10.63 -11.40
C GLY A 77 4.25 11.05 -11.30
N ILE A 78 4.57 11.94 -10.38
CA ILE A 78 5.95 12.41 -10.17
C ILE A 78 6.85 11.24 -9.74
N ILE A 79 6.44 10.44 -8.75
CA ILE A 79 7.21 9.28 -8.29
C ILE A 79 7.38 8.26 -9.41
N GLY A 80 6.33 8.03 -10.22
CA GLY A 80 6.36 7.10 -11.34
C GLY A 80 7.34 7.51 -12.43
N VAL A 81 7.43 8.81 -12.73
CA VAL A 81 8.37 9.35 -13.74
C VAL A 81 9.80 9.36 -13.23
N VAL A 82 10.02 9.79 -11.98
CA VAL A 82 11.38 9.98 -11.41
C VAL A 82 11.98 8.67 -10.91
N ALA A 83 11.24 7.92 -10.14
CA ALA A 83 11.73 6.73 -9.44
C ALA A 83 11.18 5.40 -10.01
N GLY A 84 10.15 5.46 -10.87
CA GLY A 84 9.54 4.27 -11.45
C GLY A 84 9.07 3.27 -10.39
N ARG A 85 9.59 2.04 -10.46
CA ARG A 85 9.24 0.96 -9.52
C ARG A 85 10.15 0.85 -8.30
N PHE A 86 11.13 1.73 -8.17
CA PHE A 86 12.14 1.68 -7.10
C PHE A 86 11.51 1.73 -5.68
N PRO A 87 10.58 2.67 -5.37
CA PRO A 87 9.98 2.74 -4.04
C PRO A 87 9.23 1.46 -3.66
N CYS A 88 8.47 0.89 -4.59
CA CYS A 88 7.71 -0.34 -4.35
C CYS A 88 8.62 -1.57 -4.20
N GLY A 89 9.77 -1.58 -4.84
CA GLY A 89 10.72 -2.70 -4.75
C GLY A 89 11.62 -2.68 -3.51
N TRP A 90 11.94 -1.49 -2.99
CA TRP A 90 12.90 -1.32 -1.91
C TRP A 90 12.29 -0.95 -0.55
N PHE A 91 11.22 -0.16 -0.54
CA PHE A 91 10.59 0.30 0.69
C PHE A 91 9.34 -0.48 1.07
N CYS A 92 8.59 -0.99 0.07
CA CYS A 92 7.35 -1.69 0.33
C CYS A 92 7.59 -3.09 0.92
N PRO A 93 7.11 -3.38 2.13
CA PRO A 93 7.26 -4.70 2.76
C PRO A 93 6.48 -5.80 2.04
N PHE A 94 5.54 -5.44 1.17
CA PHE A 94 4.80 -6.41 0.35
C PHE A 94 5.73 -7.22 -0.57
N GLY A 95 6.81 -6.62 -1.06
CA GLY A 95 7.83 -7.33 -1.83
C GLY A 95 8.53 -8.43 -1.03
N TRP A 96 8.80 -8.19 0.26
CA TRP A 96 9.34 -9.21 1.16
C TRP A 96 8.33 -10.32 1.43
N PHE A 97 7.07 -9.95 1.69
CA PHE A 97 5.98 -10.92 1.87
C PHE A 97 5.81 -11.83 0.65
N GLN A 98 5.82 -11.26 -0.56
CA GLN A 98 5.77 -12.04 -1.80
C GLN A 98 6.97 -13.00 -1.93
N GLU A 99 8.17 -12.58 -1.53
CA GLU A 99 9.37 -13.42 -1.55
C GLU A 99 9.25 -14.59 -0.57
N VAL A 100 8.68 -14.36 0.62
CA VAL A 100 8.41 -15.41 1.61
C VAL A 100 7.39 -16.41 1.06
N VAL A 101 6.28 -15.92 0.51
CA VAL A 101 5.25 -16.77 -0.11
C VAL A 101 5.82 -17.58 -1.28
N TYR A 102 6.68 -16.97 -2.09
CA TYR A 102 7.33 -17.65 -3.21
C TYR A 102 8.27 -18.78 -2.76
N LYS A 103 8.86 -18.69 -1.57
CA LYS A 103 9.72 -19.74 -1.00
C LYS A 103 8.91 -20.94 -0.47
N LEU A 104 7.63 -20.78 -0.19
CA LEU A 104 6.78 -21.93 0.14
C LEU A 104 6.75 -22.88 -1.07
N ARG A 105 6.88 -24.18 -0.77
CA ARG A 105 6.83 -25.25 -1.79
C ARG A 105 5.42 -25.48 -2.32
N LEU A 106 4.81 -24.45 -2.86
CA LEU A 106 3.51 -24.54 -3.54
C LEU A 106 3.72 -24.87 -5.03
N PRO A 107 2.79 -25.60 -5.66
CA PRO A 107 2.86 -25.84 -7.09
C PRO A 107 2.86 -24.51 -7.83
N LYS A 108 3.93 -24.26 -8.58
CA LYS A 108 4.11 -23.00 -9.33
C LYS A 108 3.48 -23.17 -10.70
N PHE A 109 2.31 -22.58 -10.89
CA PHE A 109 1.67 -22.53 -12.19
C PHE A 109 2.22 -21.34 -13.00
N SER A 110 2.62 -21.61 -14.23
CA SER A 110 2.93 -20.54 -15.18
C SER A 110 1.62 -19.91 -15.61
N ALA A 111 1.36 -18.68 -15.15
CA ALA A 111 0.16 -17.97 -15.55
C ALA A 111 0.30 -17.43 -16.96
N PRO A 112 -0.69 -17.62 -17.86
CA PRO A 112 -0.69 -17.03 -19.19
C PRO A 112 -0.72 -15.50 -19.10
N ASP A 113 -0.21 -14.83 -20.14
CA ASP A 113 -0.08 -13.36 -20.14
C ASP A 113 -1.40 -12.61 -19.94
N TRP A 114 -2.51 -13.20 -20.34
CA TRP A 114 -3.84 -12.64 -20.11
C TRP A 114 -4.16 -12.46 -18.60
N VAL A 115 -3.76 -13.41 -17.75
CA VAL A 115 -3.97 -13.34 -16.29
C VAL A 115 -3.19 -12.16 -15.67
N ARG A 116 -2.12 -11.71 -16.29
CA ARG A 116 -1.36 -10.53 -15.84
C ARG A 116 -2.20 -9.24 -15.88
N HIS A 117 -3.20 -9.17 -16.74
CA HIS A 117 -4.11 -8.01 -16.82
C HIS A 117 -5.22 -8.07 -15.76
N LEU A 118 -5.47 -9.25 -15.16
CA LEU A 118 -6.46 -9.42 -14.11
C LEU A 118 -6.22 -8.50 -12.91
N LYS A 119 -4.97 -8.12 -12.63
CA LYS A 119 -4.65 -7.14 -11.59
C LYS A 119 -5.34 -5.78 -11.76
N PHE A 120 -5.54 -5.33 -12.99
CA PHE A 120 -6.22 -4.07 -13.28
C PHE A 120 -7.73 -4.21 -13.10
N VAL A 121 -8.28 -5.37 -13.44
CA VAL A 121 -9.68 -5.70 -13.20
C VAL A 121 -9.95 -5.77 -11.70
N VAL A 122 -9.09 -6.42 -10.93
CA VAL A 122 -9.20 -6.48 -9.46
C VAL A 122 -9.07 -5.08 -8.85
N LEU A 123 -8.14 -4.26 -9.32
CA LEU A 123 -8.00 -2.88 -8.86
C LEU A 123 -9.28 -2.06 -9.13
N GLY A 124 -9.83 -2.13 -10.34
CA GLY A 124 -11.04 -1.39 -10.69
C GLY A 124 -12.29 -1.92 -10.00
N ALA A 125 -12.51 -3.23 -10.02
CA ALA A 125 -13.73 -3.83 -9.49
C ALA A 125 -13.74 -3.90 -7.96
N VAL A 126 -12.62 -4.35 -7.35
CA VAL A 126 -12.59 -4.58 -5.89
C VAL A 126 -12.23 -3.30 -5.14
N VAL A 127 -11.16 -2.61 -5.53
CA VAL A 127 -10.69 -1.43 -4.77
C VAL A 127 -11.63 -0.24 -4.96
N ILE A 128 -12.08 0.00 -6.18
CA ILE A 128 -12.93 1.14 -6.49
C ILE A 128 -14.41 0.76 -6.39
N GLY A 129 -14.83 -0.31 -7.06
CA GLY A 129 -16.24 -0.69 -7.15
C GLY A 129 -16.85 -1.09 -5.80
N VAL A 130 -16.17 -1.95 -5.02
CA VAL A 130 -16.64 -2.35 -3.68
C VAL A 130 -16.61 -1.17 -2.71
N ALA A 131 -15.57 -0.34 -2.75
CA ALA A 131 -15.49 0.85 -1.90
C ALA A 131 -16.64 1.82 -2.21
N TRP A 132 -16.96 2.02 -3.48
CA TRP A 132 -18.10 2.85 -3.89
C TRP A 132 -19.43 2.29 -3.42
N TRP A 133 -19.67 0.99 -3.61
CA TRP A 133 -20.92 0.32 -3.25
C TRP A 133 -21.17 0.24 -1.74
N THR A 134 -20.14 -0.09 -0.96
CA THR A 134 -20.27 -0.35 0.48
C THR A 134 -20.57 0.91 1.29
N PHE A 135 -20.16 2.07 0.78
CA PHE A 135 -20.30 3.37 1.46
C PHE A 135 -21.31 4.30 0.78
N GLU A 136 -22.27 3.75 0.03
CA GLU A 136 -23.46 4.52 -0.31
C GLU A 136 -24.27 4.78 0.97
N PRO A 137 -24.72 6.04 1.22
CA PRO A 137 -25.50 6.40 2.39
C PRO A 137 -26.90 5.79 2.36
#